data_2c3302314e00f17c7ef5b0479ea9c65e
#
_entry.id   2c3302314e00f17c7ef5b0479ea9c65e
#
_cell.length_a   1.000
_cell.length_b   1.000
_cell.length_c   1.000
_cell.angle_alpha   90.00
_cell.angle_beta   90.00
_cell.angle_gamma   90.00
#
_symmetry.space_group_name_H-M   'P 1'
#
loop_
_entity.id
_entity.type
_entity.pdbx_description
1 polymer ?
#
loop_
_entity_poly.entity_id
_entity_poly.type
_entity_poly.pdbx_seq_one_letter_code
_entity_poly.pdbx_strand_id
1 'polypeptide(L)'
;MLRSIVRVLKAFTSSLNFILNVTVFLALILSLPVMWFWPFGRTHNPTVEVYDKAHILSSDTVAEKIQEIGFRQDVHVVVVSVPGYMIGNLNAEVLRYARTHQDAPRPWINSSNSNYWSDGIIILAVAPDSRKVGCYFGQDTRLPVSQQASIQSAAKKAFNDHKWDDGILAMAKKTADLLGRPAEGSWLTTFIIPAPASMIGIWALRNYLRRGLRARAVGKELTESYSRVSLGDEDVELNMRIIPENEPYGARVRMWYRWYCQEYASITRDLQAFGRPRGPQWFAWRMLKRVSRLKKRAVMLESLGATISNTVSILNMSSTWEKAWENEQGRVQEDLQALRSLCDTISASRDVPLGVKKERKWVKEQRSRLGDIEIALASGRMRPSDALDELERTAQSVRDKALDLMRRAVNADTSKYAEERRRRYFASLDSEHDVVRAGHWLFSSGDDRSNHSSSTYQFSGSPFGGDASSSGWEGAGWLGSFTSVSDLVVGYESAASYVPTTAGSSSYSGGDGSSGYSGSSSSADYGGGDFSGSGSSSSF
;
A
#
# COMPACT_ATOMS: atom_id res chain seq x y z
N MET A 1 24.21 -33.42 4.80
CA MET A 1 24.97 -32.23 5.15
C MET A 1 24.70 -31.05 4.19
N LEU A 2 24.85 -31.19 2.88
CA LEU A 2 24.65 -30.12 1.88
C LEU A 2 23.27 -29.42 1.95
N ARG A 3 22.16 -30.20 2.13
CA ARG A 3 20.80 -29.67 2.23
C ARG A 3 20.55 -28.82 3.49
N SER A 4 21.29 -29.08 4.57
CA SER A 4 21.22 -28.27 5.80
C SER A 4 21.96 -26.94 5.63
N ILE A 5 23.12 -26.95 4.98
CA ILE A 5 23.89 -25.73 4.69
C ILE A 5 23.09 -24.80 3.78
N VAL A 6 22.47 -25.34 2.72
CA VAL A 6 21.63 -24.55 1.79
C VAL A 6 20.42 -23.94 2.51
N ARG A 7 19.81 -24.66 3.47
CA ARG A 7 18.70 -24.11 4.27
C ARG A 7 19.13 -22.97 5.18
N VAL A 8 20.28 -23.11 5.84
CA VAL A 8 20.86 -22.06 6.70
C VAL A 8 21.22 -20.83 5.87
N LEU A 9 21.84 -21.03 4.69
CA LEU A 9 22.20 -19.94 3.78
C LEU A 9 20.97 -19.18 3.27
N LYS A 10 19.89 -19.90 2.89
CA LYS A 10 18.61 -19.29 2.49
C LYS A 10 17.92 -18.56 3.63
N ALA A 11 18.00 -19.05 4.85
CA ALA A 11 17.46 -18.35 6.01
C ALA A 11 18.23 -17.05 6.29
N PHE A 12 19.54 -17.11 6.21
CA PHE A 12 20.42 -15.95 6.42
C PHE A 12 20.20 -14.87 5.36
N THR A 13 20.19 -15.23 4.06
CA THR A 13 19.93 -14.27 2.97
C THR A 13 18.54 -13.66 3.06
N SER A 14 17.54 -14.43 3.47
CA SER A 14 16.18 -13.92 3.68
C SER A 14 16.09 -12.94 4.85
N SER A 15 16.79 -13.21 5.95
CA SER A 15 16.87 -12.31 7.11
C SER A 15 17.62 -11.01 6.75
N LEU A 16 18.71 -11.11 6.02
CA LEU A 16 19.47 -9.94 5.56
C LEU A 16 18.62 -9.05 4.64
N ASN A 17 17.93 -9.64 3.67
CA ASN A 17 17.01 -8.91 2.77
C ASN A 17 15.85 -8.25 3.53
N PHE A 18 15.31 -8.92 4.54
CA PHE A 18 14.26 -8.34 5.39
C PHE A 18 14.76 -7.11 6.14
N ILE A 19 15.91 -7.23 6.82
CA ILE A 19 16.54 -6.14 7.55
C ILE A 19 16.84 -4.97 6.60
N LEU A 20 17.46 -5.25 5.45
CA LEU A 20 17.79 -4.23 4.45
C LEU A 20 16.54 -3.47 3.99
N ASN A 21 15.47 -4.17 3.61
CA ASN A 21 14.23 -3.52 3.16
C ASN A 21 13.60 -2.68 4.27
N VAL A 22 13.53 -3.18 5.50
CA VAL A 22 13.00 -2.44 6.65
C VAL A 22 13.85 -1.20 6.94
N THR A 23 15.17 -1.32 6.89
CA THR A 23 16.10 -0.19 7.09
C THR A 23 15.90 0.89 6.02
N VAL A 24 15.76 0.50 4.74
CA VAL A 24 15.48 1.45 3.65
C VAL A 24 14.15 2.16 3.86
N PHE A 25 13.09 1.43 4.23
CA PHE A 25 11.78 2.06 4.50
C PHE A 25 11.83 2.99 5.71
N LEU A 26 12.54 2.62 6.78
CA LEU A 26 12.75 3.47 7.94
C LEU A 26 13.56 4.73 7.60
N ALA A 27 14.61 4.61 6.78
CA ALA A 27 15.37 5.76 6.31
C ALA A 27 14.49 6.75 5.51
N LEU A 28 13.61 6.24 4.64
CA LEU A 28 12.65 7.07 3.92
C LEU A 28 11.64 7.75 4.87
N ILE A 29 11.13 7.02 5.86
CA ILE A 29 10.19 7.56 6.85
C ILE A 29 10.84 8.66 7.69
N LEU A 30 12.10 8.44 8.11
CA LEU A 30 12.84 9.38 8.94
C LEU A 30 13.39 10.58 8.16
N SER A 31 13.33 10.58 6.82
CA SER A 31 13.86 11.66 5.99
C SER A 31 13.25 13.03 6.34
N LEU A 32 11.94 13.10 6.55
CA LEU A 32 11.24 14.33 6.92
C LEU A 32 11.61 14.84 8.32
N PRO A 33 11.50 14.04 9.41
CA PRO A 33 11.87 14.51 10.73
C PRO A 33 13.37 14.83 10.86
N VAL A 34 14.26 14.11 10.19
CA VAL A 34 15.69 14.42 10.19
C VAL A 34 15.95 15.77 9.52
N MET A 35 15.34 16.05 8.37
CA MET A 35 15.46 17.35 7.70
C MET A 35 14.84 18.47 8.54
N TRP A 36 13.76 18.23 9.26
CA TRP A 36 13.09 19.21 10.09
C TRP A 36 13.89 19.56 11.35
N PHE A 37 14.35 18.56 12.09
CA PHE A 37 15.05 18.80 13.36
C PHE A 37 16.52 19.11 13.19
N TRP A 38 17.17 18.67 12.14
CA TRP A 38 18.58 18.82 11.82
C TRP A 38 19.48 19.03 13.07
N PRO A 39 19.68 18.02 13.92
CA PRO A 39 20.36 18.19 15.20
C PRO A 39 21.89 18.26 15.07
N PHE A 40 22.44 18.12 13.85
CA PHE A 40 23.86 17.94 13.61
C PHE A 40 24.55 19.25 13.23
N GLY A 41 25.82 19.39 13.56
CA GLY A 41 26.71 20.43 13.06
C GLY A 41 26.86 21.68 13.95
N ARG A 42 26.45 21.64 15.22
CA ARG A 42 26.76 22.71 16.18
C ARG A 42 28.12 22.48 16.80
N THR A 43 29.18 22.97 16.17
CA THR A 43 30.57 22.68 16.56
C THR A 43 31.41 23.92 16.83
N HIS A 44 30.90 25.13 16.53
CA HIS A 44 31.62 26.39 16.68
C HIS A 44 31.12 27.15 17.89
N ASN A 45 32.03 27.52 18.81
CA ASN A 45 31.75 28.42 19.89
C ASN A 45 31.96 29.84 19.38
N PRO A 46 31.00 30.76 19.54
CA PRO A 46 31.11 32.09 19.01
C PRO A 46 32.15 32.94 19.77
N THR A 47 32.76 33.86 19.08
CA THR A 47 33.44 34.95 19.75
C THR A 47 32.38 35.97 20.21
N VAL A 48 32.42 36.40 21.45
CA VAL A 48 31.38 37.29 22.00
C VAL A 48 31.97 38.59 22.50
N GLU A 49 31.34 39.68 22.12
CA GLU A 49 31.64 41.05 22.62
C GLU A 49 30.35 41.66 23.18
N VAL A 50 30.42 42.28 24.35
CA VAL A 50 29.27 42.91 25.01
C VAL A 50 29.55 44.41 25.22
N TYR A 51 28.69 45.23 24.64
CA TYR A 51 28.73 46.69 24.77
C TYR A 51 27.50 47.16 25.53
N ASP A 52 27.60 47.16 26.87
CA ASP A 52 26.50 47.54 27.74
C ASP A 52 26.56 49.05 28.10
N LYS A 53 26.02 49.89 27.22
CA LYS A 53 25.94 51.33 27.46
C LYS A 53 24.74 51.76 28.29
N ALA A 54 23.72 50.95 28.39
CA ALA A 54 22.57 51.22 29.23
C ALA A 54 22.76 50.71 30.68
N HIS A 55 23.88 50.03 30.94
CA HIS A 55 24.21 49.44 32.26
C HIS A 55 23.12 48.53 32.82
N ILE A 56 22.58 47.64 31.97
CA ILE A 56 21.49 46.74 32.28
C ILE A 56 21.88 45.26 32.21
N LEU A 57 23.08 44.94 31.68
CA LEU A 57 23.54 43.58 31.41
C LEU A 57 24.68 43.19 32.38
N SER A 58 24.70 41.96 32.79
CA SER A 58 25.85 41.33 33.45
C SER A 58 26.84 40.88 32.35
N SER A 59 27.65 41.82 31.84
CA SER A 59 28.43 41.64 30.59
C SER A 59 29.26 40.36 30.59
N ASP A 60 30.00 40.05 31.67
CA ASP A 60 30.85 38.86 31.73
C ASP A 60 30.00 37.56 31.71
N THR A 61 28.93 37.52 32.50
CA THR A 61 28.02 36.36 32.58
C THR A 61 27.30 36.10 31.28
N VAL A 62 26.84 37.18 30.57
CA VAL A 62 26.17 37.07 29.29
C VAL A 62 27.17 36.59 28.23
N ALA A 63 28.40 37.11 28.21
CA ALA A 63 29.42 36.68 27.28
C ALA A 63 29.78 35.20 27.46
N GLU A 64 30.02 34.76 28.72
CA GLU A 64 30.34 33.38 29.04
C GLU A 64 29.22 32.40 28.60
N LYS A 65 27.96 32.70 28.95
CA LYS A 65 26.81 31.86 28.58
C LYS A 65 26.56 31.80 27.07
N ILE A 66 26.82 32.90 26.32
CA ILE A 66 26.69 32.87 24.86
C ILE A 66 27.84 32.09 24.23
N GLN A 67 29.06 32.14 24.76
CA GLN A 67 30.18 31.33 24.30
C GLN A 67 29.93 29.82 24.44
N GLU A 68 29.14 29.40 25.41
CA GLU A 68 28.72 28.01 25.59
C GLU A 68 27.69 27.55 24.53
N ILE A 69 27.04 28.50 23.82
CA ILE A 69 26.05 28.16 22.78
C ILE A 69 26.80 27.77 21.50
N GLY A 70 26.71 26.49 21.13
CA GLY A 70 27.25 26.01 19.85
C GLY A 70 26.47 26.55 18.66
N PHE A 71 27.18 27.12 17.70
CA PHE A 71 26.65 27.52 16.38
C PHE A 71 27.10 26.54 15.29
N ARG A 72 26.37 26.52 14.18
CA ARG A 72 26.72 25.69 13.00
C ARG A 72 27.81 26.33 12.11
N GLN A 73 28.03 27.61 12.30
CA GLN A 73 29.04 28.42 11.59
C GLN A 73 29.91 29.10 12.61
N ASP A 74 31.13 29.45 12.22
CA ASP A 74 31.99 30.33 13.04
C ASP A 74 31.44 31.75 12.96
N VAL A 75 30.98 32.28 14.08
CA VAL A 75 30.31 33.56 14.16
C VAL A 75 30.86 34.43 15.27
N HIS A 76 30.81 35.72 15.04
CA HIS A 76 31.11 36.75 16.00
C HIS A 76 29.80 37.38 16.51
N VAL A 77 29.46 37.15 17.78
CA VAL A 77 28.23 37.66 18.39
C VAL A 77 28.52 38.95 19.15
N VAL A 78 27.89 40.01 18.75
CA VAL A 78 27.98 41.31 19.43
C VAL A 78 26.66 41.62 20.11
N VAL A 79 26.72 41.88 21.41
CA VAL A 79 25.56 42.31 22.20
C VAL A 79 25.67 43.81 22.48
N VAL A 80 24.61 44.57 22.18
CA VAL A 80 24.60 46.00 22.36
C VAL A 80 23.37 46.45 23.17
N SER A 81 23.58 47.10 24.30
CA SER A 81 22.51 47.86 24.95
C SER A 81 22.63 49.35 24.59
N VAL A 82 21.51 49.97 24.22
CA VAL A 82 21.47 51.36 23.79
C VAL A 82 20.62 52.17 24.77
N PRO A 83 21.23 53.14 25.52
CA PRO A 83 20.48 53.99 26.42
C PRO A 83 19.73 55.09 25.65
N GLY A 84 18.65 55.57 26.17
CA GLY A 84 17.99 56.77 25.69
C GLY A 84 16.48 56.70 25.51
N TYR A 85 15.81 57.67 26.06
CA TYR A 85 14.39 57.94 25.84
C TYR A 85 14.17 58.45 24.41
N MET A 86 13.22 57.87 23.69
CA MET A 86 12.82 58.28 22.34
C MET A 86 13.78 57.87 21.21
N ILE A 87 14.38 56.69 21.28
CA ILE A 87 15.02 56.13 20.09
C ILE A 87 13.94 55.80 19.05
N GLY A 88 13.79 56.70 18.06
CA GLY A 88 12.83 56.54 16.98
C GLY A 88 13.13 55.32 16.09
N ASN A 89 14.42 55.12 15.78
CA ASN A 89 14.89 54.03 14.91
C ASN A 89 16.13 53.34 15.52
N LEU A 90 15.94 52.15 16.09
CA LEU A 90 17.03 51.37 16.67
C LEU A 90 18.05 50.92 15.60
N ASN A 91 17.60 50.63 14.37
CA ASN A 91 18.49 50.23 13.29
C ASN A 91 19.51 51.32 12.95
N ALA A 92 19.06 52.59 12.87
CA ALA A 92 19.94 53.73 12.61
C ALA A 92 20.94 53.94 13.76
N GLU A 93 20.51 53.73 15.01
CA GLU A 93 21.37 53.87 16.18
C GLU A 93 22.47 52.82 16.23
N VAL A 94 22.13 51.56 15.98
CA VAL A 94 23.10 50.44 15.91
C VAL A 94 24.09 50.67 14.75
N LEU A 95 23.62 51.15 13.61
CA LEU A 95 24.50 51.49 12.48
C LEU A 95 25.43 52.66 12.82
N ARG A 96 24.91 53.73 13.46
CA ARG A 96 25.73 54.86 13.92
C ARG A 96 26.82 54.35 14.88
N TYR A 97 26.46 53.48 15.78
CA TYR A 97 27.39 52.87 16.72
C TYR A 97 28.46 52.02 16.04
N ALA A 98 28.06 51.20 15.08
CA ALA A 98 28.98 50.37 14.29
C ALA A 98 30.01 51.21 13.51
N ARG A 99 29.61 52.36 13.00
CA ARG A 99 30.52 53.29 12.29
C ARG A 99 31.61 53.90 13.19
N THR A 100 31.37 53.97 14.52
CA THR A 100 32.38 54.43 15.48
C THR A 100 33.34 53.30 15.94
N HIS A 101 33.08 52.06 15.54
CA HIS A 101 33.87 50.87 15.90
C HIS A 101 34.62 50.25 14.70
N GLN A 102 34.92 51.05 13.69
CA GLN A 102 35.64 50.57 12.51
C GLN A 102 37.12 50.23 12.79
N ASP A 103 37.71 50.85 13.78
CA ASP A 103 39.10 50.61 14.20
C ASP A 103 39.25 49.44 15.18
N ALA A 104 38.16 48.72 15.50
CA ALA A 104 38.19 47.54 16.32
C ALA A 104 38.90 46.37 15.61
N PRO A 105 39.48 45.40 16.33
CA PRO A 105 40.14 44.23 15.72
C PRO A 105 39.23 43.43 14.79
N ARG A 106 37.93 43.53 15.00
CA ARG A 106 36.89 42.96 14.13
C ARG A 106 35.84 44.04 13.83
N PRO A 107 35.96 44.72 12.69
CA PRO A 107 35.03 45.79 12.34
C PRO A 107 33.63 45.21 12.08
N TRP A 108 32.59 45.88 12.55
CA TRP A 108 31.21 45.43 12.40
C TRP A 108 30.67 45.65 10.98
N ILE A 109 31.25 46.61 10.26
CA ILE A 109 30.92 46.95 8.88
C ILE A 109 31.96 46.29 7.96
N ASN A 110 31.51 45.72 6.87
CA ASN A 110 32.37 45.07 5.91
C ASN A 110 33.38 46.03 5.30
N SER A 111 34.67 45.74 5.41
CA SER A 111 35.74 46.59 4.95
C SER A 111 35.79 46.76 3.41
N SER A 112 35.30 45.73 2.68
CA SER A 112 35.23 45.77 1.21
C SER A 112 33.97 46.48 0.69
N ASN A 113 32.90 46.55 1.49
CA ASN A 113 31.64 47.19 1.12
C ASN A 113 30.95 47.77 2.36
N SER A 114 31.14 49.06 2.58
CA SER A 114 30.61 49.80 3.75
C SER A 114 29.08 49.81 3.85
N ASN A 115 28.38 49.28 2.86
CA ASN A 115 26.91 49.20 2.85
C ASN A 115 26.37 47.91 3.49
N TYR A 116 27.24 47.01 3.98
CA TYR A 116 26.86 45.73 4.59
C TYR A 116 27.56 45.49 5.91
N TRP A 117 26.95 44.65 6.75
CA TRP A 117 27.61 44.10 7.93
C TRP A 117 28.76 43.18 7.54
N SER A 118 29.77 43.07 8.40
CA SER A 118 30.89 42.13 8.20
C SER A 118 30.41 40.70 8.15
N ASP A 119 31.10 39.85 7.38
CA ASP A 119 30.80 38.41 7.33
C ASP A 119 31.02 37.75 8.70
N GLY A 120 30.17 36.79 9.03
CA GLY A 120 30.20 36.08 10.32
C GLY A 120 29.65 36.87 11.50
N ILE A 121 29.25 38.14 11.34
CA ILE A 121 28.77 38.96 12.47
C ILE A 121 27.27 38.74 12.74
N ILE A 122 26.93 38.71 14.02
CA ILE A 122 25.56 38.71 14.54
C ILE A 122 25.48 39.80 15.61
N ILE A 123 24.64 40.80 15.44
CA ILE A 123 24.46 41.86 16.42
C ILE A 123 23.08 41.70 17.07
N LEU A 124 23.05 41.57 18.38
CA LEU A 124 21.84 41.50 19.18
C LEU A 124 21.73 42.80 19.98
N ALA A 125 20.70 43.59 19.70
CA ALA A 125 20.56 44.93 20.28
C ALA A 125 19.29 45.07 21.12
N VAL A 126 19.38 45.77 22.26
CA VAL A 126 18.25 46.13 23.10
C VAL A 126 18.31 47.60 23.51
N ALA A 127 17.19 48.27 23.44
CA ALA A 127 17.02 49.63 23.94
C ALA A 127 15.92 49.66 25.00
N PRO A 128 16.26 49.58 26.29
CA PRO A 128 15.31 49.37 27.38
C PRO A 128 14.31 50.53 27.48
N ASP A 129 14.80 51.77 27.46
CA ASP A 129 13.98 52.99 27.63
C ASP A 129 12.97 53.19 26.50
N SER A 130 13.32 52.78 25.29
CA SER A 130 12.47 52.86 24.09
C SER A 130 11.73 51.59 23.80
N ARG A 131 11.90 50.54 24.64
CA ARG A 131 11.28 49.19 24.52
C ARG A 131 11.47 48.60 23.13
N LYS A 132 12.67 48.63 22.58
CA LYS A 132 13.00 48.10 21.25
C LYS A 132 14.06 46.99 21.34
N VAL A 133 13.89 46.00 20.47
CA VAL A 133 14.83 44.90 20.29
C VAL A 133 15.16 44.75 18.82
N GLY A 134 16.41 44.45 18.49
CA GLY A 134 16.87 44.28 17.11
C GLY A 134 17.87 43.12 16.99
N CYS A 135 17.95 42.57 15.78
CA CYS A 135 18.97 41.62 15.41
C CYS A 135 19.46 41.88 13.99
N TYR A 136 20.79 41.82 13.79
CA TYR A 136 21.44 42.18 12.53
C TYR A 136 22.47 41.13 12.17
N PHE A 137 22.67 40.88 10.87
CA PHE A 137 23.40 39.73 10.37
C PHE A 137 24.33 40.12 9.21
N GLY A 138 25.51 39.53 9.19
CA GLY A 138 26.40 39.58 8.04
C GLY A 138 25.79 38.98 6.78
N GLN A 139 26.40 39.19 5.64
CA GLN A 139 25.87 38.67 4.36
C GLN A 139 25.80 37.13 4.32
N ASP A 140 26.81 36.46 4.86
CA ASP A 140 26.95 34.99 4.96
C ASP A 140 26.06 34.37 6.04
N THR A 141 25.64 35.18 7.04
CA THR A 141 24.78 34.74 8.15
C THR A 141 23.34 35.26 8.04
N ARG A 142 22.97 35.78 6.87
CA ARG A 142 21.67 36.41 6.62
C ARG A 142 20.49 35.48 6.90
N LEU A 143 19.53 35.93 7.69
CA LEU A 143 18.28 35.25 7.96
C LEU A 143 17.09 36.02 7.35
N PRO A 144 16.03 35.29 6.89
CA PRO A 144 14.77 35.90 6.45
C PRO A 144 14.12 36.73 7.56
N VAL A 145 13.38 37.79 7.18
CA VAL A 145 12.73 38.71 8.14
C VAL A 145 11.77 37.97 9.10
N SER A 146 11.09 36.95 8.64
CA SER A 146 10.23 36.14 9.48
C SER A 146 10.99 35.41 10.59
N GLN A 147 12.21 34.98 10.32
CA GLN A 147 13.09 34.33 11.31
C GLN A 147 13.69 35.38 12.26
N GLN A 148 14.07 36.54 11.76
CA GLN A 148 14.49 37.67 12.59
C GLN A 148 13.39 38.08 13.58
N ALA A 149 12.13 38.15 13.12
CA ALA A 149 10.98 38.42 14.00
C ALA A 149 10.79 37.31 15.05
N SER A 150 11.08 36.05 14.70
CA SER A 150 11.04 34.91 15.63
C SER A 150 12.14 35.03 16.71
N ILE A 151 13.35 35.48 16.35
CA ILE A 151 14.45 35.73 17.30
C ILE A 151 14.05 36.83 18.28
N GLN A 152 13.53 37.94 17.78
CA GLN A 152 13.08 39.09 18.61
C GLN A 152 11.93 38.65 19.54
N SER A 153 10.96 37.90 19.04
CA SER A 153 9.82 37.43 19.84
C SER A 153 10.22 36.49 20.98
N ALA A 154 11.30 35.73 20.81
CA ALA A 154 11.81 34.86 21.86
C ALA A 154 12.28 35.62 23.13
N ALA A 155 12.71 36.85 22.96
CA ALA A 155 13.19 37.70 24.08
C ALA A 155 12.10 38.57 24.70
N LYS A 156 10.99 38.87 24.00
CA LYS A 156 10.01 39.89 24.43
C LYS A 156 9.46 39.67 25.83
N LYS A 157 9.18 38.40 26.18
CA LYS A 157 8.67 38.07 27.53
C LYS A 157 9.71 38.43 28.61
N ALA A 158 10.96 38.03 28.43
CA ALA A 158 12.01 38.30 29.38
C ALA A 158 12.28 39.81 29.51
N PHE A 159 12.28 40.55 28.39
CA PHE A 159 12.45 42.00 28.39
C PHE A 159 11.27 42.73 29.06
N ASN A 160 10.05 42.28 28.87
CA ASN A 160 8.89 42.81 29.58
C ASN A 160 8.97 42.58 31.10
N ASP A 161 9.60 41.49 31.51
CA ASP A 161 9.82 41.13 32.92
C ASP A 161 11.12 41.78 33.47
N HIS A 162 11.78 42.70 32.71
CA HIS A 162 13.07 43.36 33.03
C HIS A 162 14.24 42.38 33.27
N LYS A 163 14.16 41.14 32.70
CA LYS A 163 15.22 40.13 32.73
C LYS A 163 16.08 40.23 31.48
N TRP A 164 16.95 41.26 31.46
CA TRP A 164 17.70 41.63 30.26
C TRP A 164 18.66 40.53 29.80
N ASP A 165 19.43 39.93 30.71
CA ASP A 165 20.36 38.83 30.40
C ASP A 165 19.64 37.62 29.80
N ASP A 166 18.51 37.23 30.42
CA ASP A 166 17.71 36.09 29.93
C ASP A 166 17.15 36.35 28.52
N GLY A 167 16.76 37.58 28.24
CA GLY A 167 16.26 37.98 26.93
C GLY A 167 17.34 37.90 25.84
N ILE A 168 18.53 38.42 26.11
CA ILE A 168 19.67 38.31 25.18
C ILE A 168 20.06 36.84 24.96
N LEU A 169 20.11 36.03 26.03
CA LEU A 169 20.39 34.60 25.90
C LEU A 169 19.33 33.85 25.10
N ALA A 170 18.06 34.20 25.24
CA ALA A 170 16.99 33.65 24.44
C ALA A 170 17.14 33.99 22.94
N MET A 171 17.53 35.22 22.63
CA MET A 171 17.87 35.62 21.25
C MET A 171 19.04 34.83 20.69
N ALA A 172 20.14 34.71 21.45
CA ALA A 172 21.34 33.98 21.02
C ALA A 172 21.05 32.51 20.78
N LYS A 173 20.32 31.83 21.70
CA LYS A 173 19.87 30.43 21.53
C LYS A 173 19.00 30.25 20.28
N LYS A 174 18.02 31.16 20.11
CA LYS A 174 17.13 31.09 18.95
C LYS A 174 17.87 31.34 17.63
N THR A 175 18.86 32.23 17.63
CA THR A 175 19.72 32.47 16.48
C THR A 175 20.55 31.24 16.14
N ALA A 176 21.18 30.60 17.13
CA ALA A 176 21.94 29.37 16.95
C ALA A 176 21.06 28.19 16.44
N ASP A 177 19.78 28.18 16.83
CA ASP A 177 18.80 27.21 16.32
C ASP A 177 18.48 27.41 14.85
N LEU A 178 18.43 28.63 14.38
CA LEU A 178 18.00 29.02 13.03
C LEU A 178 19.17 29.07 12.05
N LEU A 179 20.31 29.56 12.47
CA LEU A 179 21.46 29.80 11.61
C LEU A 179 22.05 28.50 11.05
N GLY A 180 22.37 28.48 9.75
CA GLY A 180 23.07 27.37 9.09
C GLY A 180 22.24 26.09 8.95
N ARG A 181 20.92 26.16 8.96
CA ARG A 181 20.07 25.02 8.58
C ARG A 181 20.13 24.82 7.08
N PRO A 182 20.43 23.59 6.58
CA PRO A 182 20.61 23.38 5.15
C PRO A 182 19.35 23.57 4.30
N ALA A 183 18.20 23.78 4.91
CA ALA A 183 16.91 23.87 4.21
C ALA A 183 16.28 25.26 4.22
N GLU A 184 16.98 26.27 4.64
CA GLU A 184 16.38 27.60 4.86
C GLU A 184 16.10 28.42 3.59
N GLY A 185 16.49 27.92 2.41
CA GLY A 185 16.25 28.64 1.16
C GLY A 185 14.95 28.33 0.43
N SER A 186 14.29 27.20 0.72
CA SER A 186 13.07 26.84 0.01
C SER A 186 12.23 25.85 0.82
N TRP A 187 10.98 26.21 1.13
CA TRP A 187 9.99 25.26 1.64
C TRP A 187 9.80 24.05 0.70
N LEU A 188 10.11 24.23 -0.59
CA LEU A 188 10.12 23.21 -1.61
C LEU A 188 11.11 22.07 -1.28
N THR A 189 12.36 22.38 -0.95
CA THR A 189 13.37 21.37 -0.62
C THR A 189 13.13 20.74 0.75
N THR A 190 12.62 21.49 1.71
CA THR A 190 12.35 21.02 3.07
C THR A 190 11.13 20.12 3.17
N PHE A 191 10.09 20.33 2.35
CA PHE A 191 8.83 19.59 2.43
C PHE A 191 8.49 18.82 1.17
N ILE A 192 8.71 19.36 -0.03
CA ILE A 192 8.27 18.72 -1.28
C ILE A 192 9.04 17.42 -1.54
N ILE A 193 10.33 17.35 -1.21
CA ILE A 193 11.12 16.12 -1.42
C ILE A 193 10.94 15.12 -0.27
N PRO A 194 11.14 15.47 1.02
CA PRO A 194 11.07 14.47 2.10
C PRO A 194 9.64 14.06 2.48
N ALA A 195 8.61 14.90 2.31
CA ALA A 195 7.25 14.51 2.65
C ALA A 195 6.70 13.37 1.78
N PRO A 196 6.75 13.43 0.43
CA PRO A 196 6.37 12.28 -0.40
C PRO A 196 7.28 11.07 -0.17
N ALA A 197 8.59 11.25 0.08
CA ALA A 197 9.48 10.14 0.40
C ALA A 197 9.06 9.41 1.69
N SER A 198 8.70 10.14 2.74
CA SER A 198 8.18 9.57 3.99
C SER A 198 6.84 8.87 3.78
N MET A 199 5.92 9.45 3.01
CA MET A 199 4.63 8.83 2.68
C MET A 199 4.81 7.54 1.87
N ILE A 200 5.70 7.55 0.87
CA ILE A 200 6.06 6.35 0.09
C ILE A 200 6.68 5.30 1.00
N GLY A 201 7.57 5.68 1.93
CA GLY A 201 8.18 4.80 2.91
C GLY A 201 7.13 4.11 3.80
N ILE A 202 6.18 4.86 4.35
CA ILE A 202 5.07 4.34 5.18
C ILE A 202 4.19 3.38 4.36
N TRP A 203 3.80 3.77 3.15
CA TRP A 203 2.98 2.94 2.27
C TRP A 203 3.69 1.64 1.87
N ALA A 204 4.97 1.73 1.49
CA ALA A 204 5.79 0.59 1.11
C ALA A 204 6.00 -0.37 2.28
N LEU A 205 6.33 0.13 3.48
CA LEU A 205 6.46 -0.67 4.70
C LEU A 205 5.15 -1.38 5.04
N ARG A 206 4.03 -0.65 5.03
CA ARG A 206 2.69 -1.21 5.29
C ARG A 206 2.34 -2.32 4.29
N ASN A 207 2.58 -2.10 3.00
CA ASN A 207 2.33 -3.12 1.97
C ASN A 207 3.26 -4.33 2.11
N TYR A 208 4.52 -4.10 2.40
CA TYR A 208 5.51 -5.17 2.63
C TYR A 208 5.11 -6.05 3.82
N LEU A 209 4.78 -5.45 4.96
CA LEU A 209 4.32 -6.18 6.14
C LEU A 209 2.99 -6.92 5.89
N ARG A 210 2.02 -6.26 5.26
CA ARG A 210 0.73 -6.88 4.91
C ARG A 210 0.91 -8.09 4.00
N ARG A 211 1.80 -8.03 3.01
CA ARG A 211 2.09 -9.16 2.11
C ARG A 211 2.68 -10.34 2.87
N GLY A 212 3.64 -10.11 3.77
CA GLY A 212 4.24 -11.15 4.58
C GLY A 212 3.25 -11.80 5.56
N LEU A 213 2.43 -11.00 6.23
CA LEU A 213 1.39 -11.51 7.12
C LEU A 213 0.31 -12.30 6.37
N ARG A 214 -0.13 -11.83 5.19
CA ARG A 214 -1.03 -12.58 4.32
C ARG A 214 -0.41 -13.89 3.84
N ALA A 215 0.86 -13.89 3.44
CA ALA A 215 1.55 -15.11 3.04
C ALA A 215 1.60 -16.14 4.18
N ARG A 216 1.80 -15.69 5.42
CA ARG A 216 1.78 -16.55 6.62
C ARG A 216 0.38 -17.11 6.90
N ALA A 217 -0.67 -16.29 6.80
CA ALA A 217 -2.05 -16.73 6.98
C ALA A 217 -2.45 -17.78 5.94
N VAL A 218 -2.19 -17.48 4.64
CA VAL A 218 -2.43 -18.42 3.54
C VAL A 218 -1.61 -19.72 3.71
N GLY A 219 -0.39 -19.61 4.26
CA GLY A 219 0.44 -20.78 4.57
C GLY A 219 -0.15 -21.69 5.66
N LYS A 220 -0.82 -21.11 6.66
CA LYS A 220 -1.55 -21.87 7.68
C LYS A 220 -2.74 -22.61 7.06
N GLU A 221 -3.56 -21.91 6.27
CA GLU A 221 -4.68 -22.49 5.56
C GLU A 221 -4.25 -23.62 4.59
N LEU A 222 -3.13 -23.44 3.88
CA LEU A 222 -2.53 -24.48 3.04
C LEU A 222 -2.23 -25.75 3.85
N THR A 223 -1.62 -25.59 5.03
CA THR A 223 -1.28 -26.72 5.88
C THR A 223 -2.55 -27.44 6.38
N GLU A 224 -3.59 -26.69 6.72
CA GLU A 224 -4.87 -27.23 7.15
C GLU A 224 -5.58 -27.99 6.01
N SER A 225 -5.68 -27.41 4.81
CA SER A 225 -6.28 -28.09 3.65
C SER A 225 -5.49 -29.33 3.25
N TYR A 226 -4.16 -29.26 3.23
CA TYR A 226 -3.34 -30.42 2.92
C TYR A 226 -3.48 -31.53 3.97
N SER A 227 -3.59 -31.20 5.26
CA SER A 227 -3.81 -32.21 6.30
C SER A 227 -5.16 -32.93 6.13
N ARG A 228 -6.23 -32.19 5.74
CA ARG A 228 -7.54 -32.81 5.43
C ARG A 228 -7.45 -33.74 4.23
N VAL A 229 -6.76 -33.33 3.16
CA VAL A 229 -6.51 -34.21 2.00
C VAL A 229 -5.77 -35.45 2.41
N SER A 230 -4.71 -35.35 3.21
CA SER A 230 -3.90 -36.47 3.66
C SER A 230 -4.66 -37.44 4.58
N LEU A 231 -5.58 -36.93 5.39
CA LEU A 231 -6.45 -37.74 6.24
C LEU A 231 -7.56 -38.45 5.44
N GLY A 232 -8.07 -37.80 4.38
CA GLY A 232 -9.12 -38.36 3.52
C GLY A 232 -8.62 -39.28 2.41
N ASP A 233 -7.32 -39.38 2.19
CA ASP A 233 -6.73 -40.12 1.08
C ASP A 233 -7.06 -41.62 1.17
N GLU A 234 -6.97 -42.23 2.37
CA GLU A 234 -7.31 -43.63 2.63
C GLU A 234 -8.81 -43.94 2.37
N ASP A 235 -9.69 -43.01 2.78
CA ASP A 235 -11.12 -43.12 2.55
C ASP A 235 -11.46 -43.07 1.04
N VAL A 236 -10.80 -42.22 0.28
CA VAL A 236 -10.96 -42.11 -1.17
C VAL A 236 -10.49 -43.39 -1.85
N GLU A 237 -9.36 -43.98 -1.43
CA GLU A 237 -8.85 -45.24 -1.95
C GLU A 237 -9.82 -46.40 -1.66
N LEU A 238 -10.32 -46.50 -0.43
CA LEU A 238 -11.28 -47.53 -0.03
C LEU A 238 -12.58 -47.41 -0.84
N ASN A 239 -13.10 -46.21 -1.02
CA ASN A 239 -14.30 -45.94 -1.81
C ASN A 239 -14.12 -46.41 -3.27
N MET A 240 -12.93 -46.18 -3.86
CA MET A 240 -12.66 -46.60 -5.25
C MET A 240 -12.72 -48.11 -5.47
N ARG A 241 -12.41 -48.91 -4.46
CA ARG A 241 -12.45 -50.40 -4.55
C ARG A 241 -13.87 -50.94 -4.61
N ILE A 242 -14.88 -50.15 -4.22
CA ILE A 242 -16.28 -50.57 -4.13
C ILE A 242 -17.05 -50.31 -5.43
N ILE A 243 -16.48 -49.54 -6.39
CA ILE A 243 -17.16 -49.19 -7.64
C ILE A 243 -17.30 -50.44 -8.54
N PRO A 244 -18.52 -50.79 -8.99
CA PRO A 244 -18.72 -51.90 -9.93
C PRO A 244 -17.99 -51.68 -11.25
N GLU A 245 -17.36 -52.72 -11.81
CA GLU A 245 -16.59 -52.60 -13.06
C GLU A 245 -17.46 -52.23 -14.26
N ASN A 246 -18.70 -52.68 -14.26
CA ASN A 246 -19.67 -52.51 -15.36
C ASN A 246 -20.44 -51.19 -15.29
N GLU A 247 -20.17 -50.35 -14.30
CA GLU A 247 -20.86 -49.06 -14.16
C GLU A 247 -20.24 -48.01 -15.09
N PRO A 248 -21.00 -47.48 -16.09
CA PRO A 248 -20.45 -46.49 -17.05
C PRO A 248 -19.88 -45.26 -16.38
N TYR A 249 -20.58 -44.74 -15.36
CA TYR A 249 -20.13 -43.58 -14.58
C TYR A 249 -18.89 -43.93 -13.73
N GLY A 250 -18.75 -45.15 -13.29
CA GLY A 250 -17.60 -45.66 -12.54
C GLY A 250 -16.27 -45.55 -13.31
N ALA A 251 -16.30 -45.69 -14.64
CA ALA A 251 -15.11 -45.45 -15.46
C ALA A 251 -14.61 -44.02 -15.37
N ARG A 252 -15.52 -43.05 -15.32
CA ARG A 252 -15.23 -41.61 -15.17
C ARG A 252 -14.63 -41.30 -13.79
N VAL A 253 -15.22 -41.89 -12.75
CA VAL A 253 -14.71 -41.75 -11.36
C VAL A 253 -13.31 -42.32 -11.21
N ARG A 254 -13.03 -43.47 -11.86
CA ARG A 254 -11.68 -44.08 -11.88
C ARG A 254 -10.65 -43.19 -12.59
N MET A 255 -11.06 -42.44 -13.61
CA MET A 255 -10.19 -41.43 -14.26
C MET A 255 -9.90 -40.25 -13.31
N TRP A 256 -10.91 -39.73 -12.60
CA TRP A 256 -10.73 -38.67 -11.59
C TRP A 256 -9.79 -39.09 -10.46
N TYR A 257 -9.93 -40.36 -9.98
CA TYR A 257 -9.05 -40.88 -8.95
C TYR A 257 -7.61 -41.03 -9.41
N ARG A 258 -7.35 -41.49 -10.63
CA ARG A 258 -5.99 -41.52 -11.19
C ARG A 258 -5.35 -40.12 -11.22
N TRP A 259 -6.12 -39.11 -11.64
CA TRP A 259 -5.65 -37.75 -11.63
C TRP A 259 -5.42 -37.23 -10.20
N TYR A 260 -6.32 -37.53 -9.28
CA TYR A 260 -6.19 -37.23 -7.85
C TYR A 260 -4.89 -37.76 -7.27
N CYS A 261 -4.56 -39.02 -7.47
CA CYS A 261 -3.32 -39.65 -7.00
C CYS A 261 -2.06 -38.95 -7.60
N GLN A 262 -2.08 -38.65 -8.89
CA GLN A 262 -0.97 -37.96 -9.55
C GLN A 262 -0.76 -36.55 -8.98
N GLU A 263 -1.83 -35.80 -8.82
CA GLU A 263 -1.77 -34.42 -8.28
C GLU A 263 -1.40 -34.42 -6.79
N TYR A 264 -1.90 -35.37 -6.01
CA TYR A 264 -1.51 -35.59 -4.61
C TYR A 264 -0.02 -35.86 -4.46
N ALA A 265 0.54 -36.74 -5.27
CA ALA A 265 1.97 -37.00 -5.29
C ALA A 265 2.78 -35.77 -5.74
N SER A 266 2.26 -34.97 -6.67
CA SER A 266 2.88 -33.74 -7.14
C SER A 266 2.90 -32.65 -6.06
N ILE A 267 1.76 -32.38 -5.42
CA ILE A 267 1.68 -31.36 -4.37
C ILE A 267 2.50 -31.73 -3.14
N THR A 268 2.55 -33.03 -2.81
CA THR A 268 3.38 -33.54 -1.70
C THR A 268 4.87 -33.26 -1.95
N ARG A 269 5.37 -33.50 -3.16
CA ARG A 269 6.75 -33.14 -3.56
C ARG A 269 6.99 -31.65 -3.47
N ASP A 270 6.04 -30.84 -3.96
CA ASP A 270 6.15 -29.38 -3.92
C ASP A 270 6.13 -28.83 -2.50
N LEU A 271 5.33 -29.40 -1.59
CA LEU A 271 5.31 -29.05 -0.17
C LEU A 271 6.60 -29.46 0.55
N GLN A 272 7.15 -30.63 0.23
CA GLN A 272 8.47 -31.04 0.74
C GLN A 272 9.57 -30.08 0.28
N ALA A 273 9.53 -29.66 -0.99
CA ALA A 273 10.47 -28.67 -1.54
C ALA A 273 10.22 -27.25 -1.00
N PHE A 274 8.99 -26.91 -0.65
CA PHE A 274 8.62 -25.66 -0.02
C PHE A 274 9.17 -25.59 1.43
N GLY A 275 9.08 -26.68 2.16
CA GLY A 275 9.54 -26.80 3.54
C GLY A 275 8.66 -26.02 4.52
N ARG A 276 9.25 -25.64 5.66
CA ARG A 276 8.56 -24.85 6.70
C ARG A 276 9.21 -23.46 6.80
N PRO A 277 8.70 -22.45 6.10
CA PRO A 277 9.24 -21.09 6.19
C PRO A 277 9.10 -20.54 7.62
N ARG A 278 10.16 -19.87 8.11
CA ARG A 278 10.18 -19.29 9.46
C ARG A 278 10.54 -17.80 9.41
N GLY A 279 9.90 -17.01 10.27
CA GLY A 279 10.22 -15.61 10.47
C GLY A 279 10.26 -14.78 9.18
N PRO A 280 11.39 -14.15 8.85
CA PRO A 280 11.54 -13.27 7.69
C PRO A 280 11.31 -13.90 6.32
N GLN A 281 11.38 -15.23 6.20
CA GLN A 281 11.18 -15.93 4.93
C GLN A 281 9.80 -15.69 4.32
N TRP A 282 8.80 -15.41 5.17
CA TRP A 282 7.44 -15.09 4.73
C TRP A 282 7.33 -13.78 3.94
N PHE A 283 8.30 -12.87 4.09
CA PHE A 283 8.33 -11.57 3.45
C PHE A 283 9.04 -11.57 2.09
N ALA A 284 9.52 -12.73 1.63
CA ALA A 284 10.13 -12.85 0.30
C ALA A 284 9.11 -12.48 -0.79
N TRP A 285 9.56 -11.71 -1.80
CA TRP A 285 8.71 -11.12 -2.85
C TRP A 285 7.76 -12.12 -3.52
N ARG A 286 8.22 -13.34 -3.80
CA ARG A 286 7.44 -14.37 -4.49
C ARG A 286 6.70 -15.32 -3.55
N MET A 287 6.84 -15.14 -2.23
CA MET A 287 6.30 -16.08 -1.24
C MET A 287 4.77 -16.17 -1.30
N LEU A 288 4.09 -15.03 -1.26
CA LEU A 288 2.62 -15.01 -1.32
C LEU A 288 2.08 -15.71 -2.57
N LYS A 289 2.66 -15.43 -3.75
CA LYS A 289 2.23 -16.07 -5.02
C LYS A 289 2.47 -17.59 -4.99
N ARG A 290 3.60 -18.03 -4.42
CA ARG A 290 3.93 -19.47 -4.32
C ARG A 290 2.98 -20.20 -3.37
N VAL A 291 2.74 -19.63 -2.18
CA VAL A 291 1.84 -20.24 -1.17
C VAL A 291 0.41 -20.28 -1.66
N SER A 292 -0.08 -19.18 -2.28
CA SER A 292 -1.43 -19.11 -2.84
C SER A 292 -1.66 -20.16 -3.93
N ARG A 293 -0.65 -20.42 -4.78
CA ARG A 293 -0.73 -21.47 -5.80
C ARG A 293 -0.83 -22.86 -5.17
N LEU A 294 -0.01 -23.15 -4.16
CA LEU A 294 -0.06 -24.44 -3.45
C LEU A 294 -1.38 -24.62 -2.70
N LYS A 295 -1.90 -23.55 -2.06
CA LYS A 295 -3.21 -23.57 -1.40
C LYS A 295 -4.33 -23.90 -2.40
N LYS A 296 -4.36 -23.23 -3.55
CA LYS A 296 -5.35 -23.50 -4.61
C LYS A 296 -5.37 -24.99 -4.99
N ARG A 297 -4.19 -25.58 -5.21
CA ARG A 297 -4.06 -27.00 -5.54
C ARG A 297 -4.52 -27.91 -4.39
N ALA A 298 -4.19 -27.58 -3.14
CA ALA A 298 -4.62 -28.36 -1.97
C ALA A 298 -6.15 -28.33 -1.80
N VAL A 299 -6.78 -27.17 -1.91
CA VAL A 299 -8.24 -27.00 -1.85
C VAL A 299 -8.94 -27.75 -3.00
N MET A 300 -8.35 -27.71 -4.20
CA MET A 300 -8.86 -28.47 -5.34
C MET A 300 -8.83 -29.98 -5.08
N LEU A 301 -7.73 -30.52 -4.55
CA LEU A 301 -7.64 -31.92 -4.19
C LEU A 301 -8.64 -32.30 -3.10
N GLU A 302 -8.80 -31.47 -2.08
CA GLU A 302 -9.77 -31.67 -1.00
C GLU A 302 -11.20 -31.77 -1.57
N SER A 303 -11.59 -30.84 -2.45
CA SER A 303 -12.92 -30.84 -3.06
C SER A 303 -13.11 -32.01 -4.02
N LEU A 304 -12.09 -32.42 -4.77
CA LEU A 304 -12.16 -33.59 -5.66
C LEU A 304 -12.29 -34.89 -4.87
N GLY A 305 -11.53 -35.05 -3.79
CA GLY A 305 -11.64 -36.20 -2.91
C GLY A 305 -13.05 -36.36 -2.33
N ALA A 306 -13.64 -35.27 -1.86
CA ALA A 306 -15.03 -35.23 -1.40
C ALA A 306 -16.02 -35.59 -2.51
N THR A 307 -15.83 -35.05 -3.73
CA THR A 307 -16.68 -35.38 -4.89
C THR A 307 -16.60 -36.86 -5.26
N ILE A 308 -15.39 -37.44 -5.29
CA ILE A 308 -15.22 -38.88 -5.54
C ILE A 308 -15.97 -39.69 -4.49
N SER A 309 -15.78 -39.38 -3.20
CA SER A 309 -16.46 -40.11 -2.10
C SER A 309 -17.99 -39.97 -2.16
N ASN A 310 -18.51 -38.77 -2.42
CA ASN A 310 -19.95 -38.54 -2.60
C ASN A 310 -20.50 -39.35 -3.79
N THR A 311 -19.79 -39.29 -4.93
CA THR A 311 -20.20 -40.02 -6.14
C THR A 311 -20.27 -41.52 -5.91
N VAL A 312 -19.27 -42.10 -5.24
CA VAL A 312 -19.25 -43.51 -4.90
C VAL A 312 -20.38 -43.86 -3.95
N SER A 313 -20.67 -43.01 -2.96
CA SER A 313 -21.79 -43.20 -2.04
C SER A 313 -23.13 -43.20 -2.76
N ILE A 314 -23.31 -42.33 -3.76
CA ILE A 314 -24.53 -42.24 -4.58
C ILE A 314 -24.63 -43.47 -5.51
N LEU A 315 -23.56 -43.85 -6.23
CA LEU A 315 -23.56 -44.96 -7.15
C LEU A 315 -23.90 -46.29 -6.47
N ASN A 316 -23.44 -46.49 -5.25
CA ASN A 316 -23.68 -47.71 -4.46
C ASN A 316 -24.94 -47.62 -3.58
N MET A 317 -25.68 -46.51 -3.60
CA MET A 317 -26.83 -46.29 -2.71
C MET A 317 -26.47 -46.62 -1.24
N SER A 318 -25.28 -46.18 -0.80
CA SER A 318 -24.80 -46.44 0.57
C SER A 318 -25.69 -45.79 1.62
N SER A 319 -25.54 -46.12 2.90
CA SER A 319 -26.33 -45.49 3.98
C SER A 319 -26.18 -43.96 4.07
N THR A 320 -25.19 -43.40 3.39
CA THR A 320 -24.88 -41.96 3.35
C THR A 320 -25.23 -41.31 2.02
N TRP A 321 -25.88 -42.01 1.10
CA TRP A 321 -26.15 -41.52 -0.25
C TRP A 321 -27.00 -40.24 -0.28
N GLU A 322 -27.99 -40.10 0.61
CA GLU A 322 -28.85 -38.91 0.69
C GLU A 322 -28.01 -37.65 1.00
N LYS A 323 -27.16 -37.77 2.00
CA LYS A 323 -26.24 -36.66 2.35
C LYS A 323 -25.23 -36.34 1.23
N ALA A 324 -24.74 -37.37 0.55
CA ALA A 324 -23.85 -37.23 -0.60
C ALA A 324 -24.58 -36.53 -1.76
N TRP A 325 -25.84 -36.90 -2.02
CA TRP A 325 -26.69 -36.25 -3.01
C TRP A 325 -26.99 -34.81 -2.67
N GLU A 326 -27.38 -34.51 -1.42
CA GLU A 326 -27.61 -33.14 -0.92
C GLU A 326 -26.36 -32.27 -1.12
N ASN A 327 -25.17 -32.77 -0.84
CA ASN A 327 -23.91 -32.03 -1.03
C ASN A 327 -23.66 -31.71 -2.51
N GLU A 328 -23.87 -32.66 -3.43
CA GLU A 328 -23.61 -32.44 -4.85
C GLU A 328 -24.71 -31.59 -5.50
N GLN A 329 -25.97 -31.86 -5.17
CA GLN A 329 -27.12 -31.04 -5.61
C GLN A 329 -27.03 -29.61 -5.08
N GLY A 330 -26.59 -29.43 -3.83
CA GLY A 330 -26.46 -28.13 -3.18
C GLY A 330 -25.57 -27.18 -3.98
N ARG A 331 -24.50 -27.67 -4.56
CA ARG A 331 -23.60 -26.86 -5.44
C ARG A 331 -24.33 -26.34 -6.67
N VAL A 332 -25.14 -27.19 -7.32
CA VAL A 332 -25.93 -26.78 -8.49
C VAL A 332 -27.06 -25.80 -8.09
N GLN A 333 -27.63 -26.01 -6.90
CA GLN A 333 -28.62 -25.06 -6.35
C GLN A 333 -28.01 -23.69 -6.03
N GLU A 334 -26.75 -23.65 -5.52
CA GLU A 334 -26.00 -22.40 -5.33
C GLU A 334 -25.78 -21.68 -6.66
N ASP A 335 -25.38 -22.40 -7.71
CA ASP A 335 -25.17 -21.83 -9.05
C ASP A 335 -26.49 -21.30 -9.67
N LEU A 336 -27.62 -22.03 -9.47
CA LEU A 336 -28.95 -21.56 -9.86
C LEU A 336 -29.37 -20.31 -9.07
N GLN A 337 -29.00 -20.21 -7.80
CA GLN A 337 -29.25 -19.03 -7.00
C GLN A 337 -28.40 -17.84 -7.46
N ALA A 338 -27.13 -18.06 -7.81
CA ALA A 338 -26.26 -17.06 -8.37
C ALA A 338 -26.80 -16.53 -9.71
N LEU A 339 -27.26 -17.40 -10.60
CA LEU A 339 -27.91 -17.01 -11.85
C LEU A 339 -29.20 -16.19 -11.62
N ARG A 340 -29.96 -16.53 -10.58
CA ARG A 340 -31.14 -15.75 -10.19
C ARG A 340 -30.74 -14.36 -9.69
N SER A 341 -29.75 -14.27 -8.81
CA SER A 341 -29.20 -13.00 -8.33
C SER A 341 -28.73 -12.13 -9.49
N LEU A 342 -28.03 -12.72 -10.47
CA LEU A 342 -27.63 -12.02 -11.70
C LEU A 342 -28.85 -11.44 -12.45
N CYS A 343 -29.94 -12.21 -12.58
CA CYS A 343 -31.18 -11.72 -13.19
C CYS A 343 -31.75 -10.55 -12.41
N ASP A 344 -31.67 -10.58 -11.07
CA ASP A 344 -32.18 -9.51 -10.23
C ASP A 344 -31.32 -8.25 -10.34
N THR A 345 -29.98 -8.38 -10.35
CA THR A 345 -29.02 -7.29 -10.59
C THR A 345 -29.23 -6.62 -11.95
N ILE A 346 -29.38 -7.42 -13.02
CA ILE A 346 -29.62 -6.89 -14.38
C ILE A 346 -30.96 -6.15 -14.46
N SER A 347 -32.02 -6.72 -13.84
CA SER A 347 -33.35 -6.08 -13.84
C SER A 347 -33.40 -4.78 -13.06
N ALA A 348 -32.58 -4.64 -12.00
CA ALA A 348 -32.48 -3.43 -11.20
C ALA A 348 -31.64 -2.33 -11.87
N SER A 349 -30.80 -2.69 -12.83
CA SER A 349 -29.94 -1.74 -13.55
C SER A 349 -30.75 -0.92 -14.55
N ARG A 350 -30.67 0.40 -14.43
CA ARG A 350 -31.25 1.34 -15.42
C ARG A 350 -30.43 1.40 -16.72
N ASP A 351 -29.16 1.08 -16.64
CA ASP A 351 -28.22 1.19 -17.74
C ASP A 351 -28.29 -0.02 -18.70
N VAL A 352 -28.93 -1.12 -18.26
CA VAL A 352 -29.00 -2.38 -19.02
C VAL A 352 -30.46 -2.73 -19.33
N PRO A 353 -31.02 -2.31 -20.46
CA PRO A 353 -32.42 -2.58 -20.83
C PRO A 353 -32.61 -4.02 -21.33
N LEU A 354 -32.33 -5.02 -20.48
CA LEU A 354 -32.43 -6.44 -20.84
C LEU A 354 -33.55 -7.14 -20.07
N GLY A 355 -34.44 -7.82 -20.79
CA GLY A 355 -35.51 -8.62 -20.18
C GLY A 355 -35.02 -10.01 -19.78
N VAL A 356 -35.17 -10.34 -18.49
CA VAL A 356 -34.67 -11.63 -17.91
C VAL A 356 -35.80 -12.57 -17.45
N LYS A 357 -37.04 -12.36 -17.92
CA LYS A 357 -38.22 -13.16 -17.50
C LYS A 357 -38.08 -14.63 -17.88
N LYS A 358 -37.49 -14.92 -19.05
CA LYS A 358 -37.26 -16.27 -19.56
C LYS A 358 -36.24 -17.03 -18.69
N GLU A 359 -35.18 -16.36 -18.30
CA GLU A 359 -34.12 -16.92 -17.47
C GLU A 359 -34.63 -17.24 -16.05
N ARG A 360 -35.40 -16.32 -15.46
CA ARG A 360 -36.05 -16.57 -14.15
C ARG A 360 -37.00 -17.77 -14.17
N LYS A 361 -37.81 -17.89 -15.24
CA LYS A 361 -38.71 -19.04 -15.41
C LYS A 361 -37.91 -20.32 -15.52
N TRP A 362 -36.86 -20.32 -16.34
CA TRP A 362 -36.00 -21.47 -16.54
C TRP A 362 -35.29 -21.90 -15.21
N VAL A 363 -34.77 -20.96 -14.42
CA VAL A 363 -34.18 -21.26 -13.10
C VAL A 363 -35.21 -21.97 -12.19
N LYS A 364 -36.46 -21.51 -12.18
CA LYS A 364 -37.53 -22.13 -11.40
C LYS A 364 -37.80 -23.56 -11.87
N GLU A 365 -37.85 -23.78 -13.19
CA GLU A 365 -38.06 -25.11 -13.80
C GLU A 365 -36.91 -26.05 -13.44
N GLN A 366 -35.65 -25.63 -13.51
CA GLN A 366 -34.51 -26.47 -13.15
C GLN A 366 -34.50 -26.85 -11.66
N ARG A 367 -34.88 -25.91 -10.78
CA ARG A 367 -35.02 -26.24 -9.34
C ARG A 367 -36.08 -27.28 -9.08
N SER A 368 -37.24 -27.19 -9.74
CA SER A 368 -38.26 -28.24 -9.65
C SER A 368 -37.75 -29.60 -10.13
N ARG A 369 -37.06 -29.60 -11.27
CA ARG A 369 -36.49 -30.81 -11.88
C ARG A 369 -35.46 -31.50 -10.97
N LEU A 370 -34.61 -30.73 -10.28
CA LEU A 370 -33.66 -31.30 -9.29
C LEU A 370 -34.40 -32.02 -8.16
N GLY A 371 -35.50 -31.47 -7.66
CA GLY A 371 -36.36 -32.16 -6.67
C GLY A 371 -37.02 -33.44 -7.22
N ASP A 372 -37.49 -33.40 -8.49
CA ASP A 372 -38.07 -34.57 -9.14
C ASP A 372 -37.02 -35.70 -9.33
N ILE A 373 -35.77 -35.37 -9.63
CA ILE A 373 -34.65 -36.32 -9.74
C ILE A 373 -34.37 -36.97 -8.38
N GLU A 374 -34.34 -36.17 -7.31
CA GLU A 374 -34.12 -36.68 -5.94
C GLU A 374 -35.23 -37.72 -5.55
N ILE A 375 -36.50 -37.39 -5.79
CA ILE A 375 -37.63 -38.29 -5.54
C ILE A 375 -37.54 -39.55 -6.41
N ALA A 376 -37.14 -39.39 -7.68
CA ALA A 376 -37.00 -40.54 -8.59
C ALA A 376 -35.84 -41.45 -8.18
N LEU A 377 -34.73 -40.89 -7.70
CA LEU A 377 -33.59 -41.62 -7.16
C LEU A 377 -33.95 -42.36 -5.87
N ALA A 378 -34.60 -41.69 -4.90
CA ALA A 378 -35.03 -42.25 -3.65
C ALA A 378 -36.06 -43.41 -3.83
N SER A 379 -36.92 -43.30 -4.82
CA SER A 379 -37.92 -44.33 -5.15
C SER A 379 -37.40 -45.46 -6.04
N GLY A 380 -36.13 -45.44 -6.42
CA GLY A 380 -35.53 -46.43 -7.34
C GLY A 380 -36.04 -46.37 -8.78
N ARG A 381 -36.79 -45.31 -9.16
CA ARG A 381 -37.29 -45.10 -10.53
C ARG A 381 -36.23 -44.62 -11.49
N MET A 382 -35.13 -44.05 -10.96
CA MET A 382 -33.98 -43.56 -11.72
C MET A 382 -32.71 -44.21 -11.21
N ARG A 383 -31.84 -44.64 -12.11
CA ARG A 383 -30.54 -45.21 -11.71
C ARG A 383 -29.62 -44.06 -11.19
N PRO A 384 -28.76 -44.37 -10.22
CA PRO A 384 -27.79 -43.37 -9.70
C PRO A 384 -26.92 -42.71 -10.77
N SER A 385 -26.44 -43.51 -11.75
CA SER A 385 -25.67 -42.98 -12.88
C SER A 385 -26.45 -41.97 -13.74
N ASP A 386 -27.74 -42.24 -14.00
CA ASP A 386 -28.57 -41.35 -14.81
C ASP A 386 -28.87 -40.07 -14.05
N ALA A 387 -29.05 -40.15 -12.72
CA ALA A 387 -29.24 -38.98 -11.87
C ALA A 387 -28.01 -38.09 -11.83
N LEU A 388 -26.82 -38.68 -11.74
CA LEU A 388 -25.55 -37.94 -11.77
C LEU A 388 -25.31 -37.27 -13.14
N ASP A 389 -25.60 -37.98 -14.25
CA ASP A 389 -25.50 -37.41 -15.60
C ASP A 389 -26.47 -36.25 -15.81
N GLU A 390 -27.67 -36.32 -15.21
CA GLU A 390 -28.64 -35.22 -15.30
C GLU A 390 -28.25 -34.03 -14.44
N LEU A 391 -27.67 -34.28 -13.25
CA LEU A 391 -27.10 -33.21 -12.39
C LEU A 391 -25.97 -32.48 -13.12
N GLU A 392 -25.08 -33.21 -13.77
CA GLU A 392 -23.97 -32.68 -14.56
C GLU A 392 -24.47 -31.81 -15.73
N ARG A 393 -25.44 -32.32 -16.51
CA ARG A 393 -26.07 -31.55 -17.61
C ARG A 393 -26.75 -30.29 -17.13
N THR A 394 -27.38 -30.32 -15.96
CA THR A 394 -28.02 -29.16 -15.36
C THR A 394 -26.96 -28.11 -14.98
N ALA A 395 -25.89 -28.51 -14.32
CA ALA A 395 -24.78 -27.62 -13.92
C ALA A 395 -24.15 -26.94 -15.14
N GLN A 396 -23.87 -27.70 -16.22
CA GLN A 396 -23.36 -27.16 -17.47
C GLN A 396 -24.31 -26.12 -18.06
N SER A 397 -25.60 -26.44 -18.13
CA SER A 397 -26.63 -25.55 -18.68
C SER A 397 -26.77 -24.26 -17.87
N VAL A 398 -26.62 -24.30 -16.53
CA VAL A 398 -26.64 -23.11 -15.65
C VAL A 398 -25.47 -22.20 -15.99
N ARG A 399 -24.28 -22.77 -16.14
CA ARG A 399 -23.06 -22.04 -16.48
C ARG A 399 -23.16 -21.37 -17.83
N ASP A 400 -23.59 -22.10 -18.85
CA ASP A 400 -23.71 -21.58 -20.22
C ASP A 400 -24.73 -20.44 -20.29
N LYS A 401 -25.86 -20.57 -19.57
CA LYS A 401 -26.85 -19.50 -19.47
C LYS A 401 -26.35 -18.29 -18.70
N ALA A 402 -25.56 -18.49 -17.64
CA ALA A 402 -24.96 -17.39 -16.89
C ALA A 402 -23.99 -16.59 -17.77
N LEU A 403 -23.09 -17.28 -18.48
CA LEU A 403 -22.14 -16.65 -19.41
C LEU A 403 -22.85 -15.93 -20.56
N ASP A 404 -23.87 -16.55 -21.16
CA ASP A 404 -24.67 -15.91 -22.22
C ASP A 404 -25.40 -14.67 -21.72
N LEU A 405 -26.03 -14.75 -20.54
CA LEU A 405 -26.75 -13.62 -19.94
C LEU A 405 -25.80 -12.47 -19.59
N MET A 406 -24.64 -12.74 -18.99
CA MET A 406 -23.64 -11.72 -18.68
C MET A 406 -23.10 -11.07 -19.94
N ARG A 407 -22.80 -11.84 -20.99
CA ARG A 407 -22.33 -11.34 -22.28
C ARG A 407 -23.38 -10.44 -22.94
N ARG A 408 -24.66 -10.84 -22.92
CA ARG A 408 -25.79 -9.99 -23.42
C ARG A 408 -25.94 -8.72 -22.58
N ALA A 409 -25.82 -8.80 -21.26
CA ALA A 409 -25.94 -7.66 -20.36
C ALA A 409 -24.82 -6.62 -20.58
N VAL A 410 -23.57 -7.07 -20.71
CA VAL A 410 -22.42 -6.19 -20.99
C VAL A 410 -22.54 -5.52 -22.37
N ASN A 411 -23.11 -6.21 -23.36
CA ASN A 411 -23.32 -5.65 -24.69
C ASN A 411 -24.55 -4.69 -24.75
N ALA A 412 -25.52 -4.85 -23.86
CA ALA A 412 -26.70 -4.00 -23.76
C ALA A 412 -26.49 -2.79 -22.82
N ASP A 413 -25.34 -2.63 -22.19
CA ASP A 413 -25.03 -1.49 -21.32
C ASP A 413 -25.01 -0.19 -22.14
N THR A 414 -25.88 0.76 -21.79
CA THR A 414 -26.03 2.07 -22.43
C THR A 414 -25.36 3.19 -21.63
N SER A 415 -24.69 2.86 -20.54
CA SER A 415 -24.01 3.85 -19.70
C SER A 415 -22.83 4.51 -20.44
N LYS A 416 -22.46 5.71 -20.01
CA LYS A 416 -21.26 6.40 -20.51
C LYS A 416 -19.95 5.65 -20.25
N TYR A 417 -19.98 4.61 -19.43
CA TYR A 417 -18.84 3.78 -19.06
C TYR A 417 -18.91 2.36 -19.66
N ALA A 418 -19.83 2.11 -20.58
CA ALA A 418 -20.10 0.78 -21.16
C ALA A 418 -18.83 0.11 -21.70
N GLU A 419 -17.98 0.84 -22.42
CA GLU A 419 -16.76 0.29 -23.01
C GLU A 419 -15.73 -0.13 -21.95
N GLU A 420 -15.54 0.68 -20.89
CA GLU A 420 -14.63 0.34 -19.81
C GLU A 420 -15.19 -0.79 -18.94
N ARG A 421 -16.50 -0.85 -18.71
CA ARG A 421 -17.17 -1.97 -18.03
C ARG A 421 -17.02 -3.27 -18.82
N ARG A 422 -17.18 -3.21 -20.14
CA ARG A 422 -16.97 -4.32 -21.07
C ARG A 422 -15.53 -4.85 -20.99
N ARG A 423 -14.54 -3.96 -21.09
CA ARG A 423 -13.13 -4.30 -20.99
C ARG A 423 -12.79 -4.96 -19.64
N ARG A 424 -13.33 -4.44 -18.54
CA ARG A 424 -13.13 -5.02 -17.20
C ARG A 424 -13.78 -6.38 -17.05
N TYR A 425 -14.96 -6.58 -17.59
CA TYR A 425 -15.64 -7.86 -17.61
C TYR A 425 -14.79 -8.92 -18.34
N PHE A 426 -14.31 -8.63 -19.53
CA PHE A 426 -13.45 -9.57 -20.24
C PHE A 426 -12.12 -9.80 -19.52
N ALA A 427 -11.53 -8.77 -18.95
CA ALA A 427 -10.33 -8.91 -18.12
C ALA A 427 -10.58 -9.74 -16.84
N SER A 428 -11.79 -9.73 -16.28
CA SER A 428 -12.14 -10.58 -15.14
C SER A 428 -12.30 -12.07 -15.52
N LEU A 429 -12.70 -12.36 -16.75
CA LEU A 429 -12.72 -13.73 -17.27
C LEU A 429 -11.31 -14.29 -17.50
N ASP A 430 -10.35 -13.42 -17.87
CA ASP A 430 -8.94 -13.77 -18.06
C ASP A 430 -8.13 -13.73 -16.76
N SER A 431 -8.64 -13.09 -15.72
CA SER A 431 -7.92 -12.96 -14.46
C SER A 431 -8.13 -14.16 -13.55
N GLU A 432 -7.05 -14.55 -12.85
CA GLU A 432 -6.96 -15.68 -11.90
C GLU A 432 -7.88 -15.54 -10.65
N HIS A 433 -9.13 -15.14 -10.77
CA HIS A 433 -10.09 -15.18 -9.65
C HIS A 433 -10.70 -16.58 -9.51
N ASP A 434 -9.89 -17.61 -9.65
CA ASP A 434 -10.32 -18.98 -9.56
C ASP A 434 -10.50 -19.41 -8.11
N VAL A 435 -11.70 -19.37 -7.64
CA VAL A 435 -12.12 -20.30 -6.59
C VAL A 435 -12.30 -21.66 -7.25
N VAL A 436 -11.33 -22.52 -7.08
CA VAL A 436 -11.39 -23.87 -7.63
C VAL A 436 -12.39 -24.69 -6.83
N ARG A 437 -13.51 -25.01 -7.44
CA ARG A 437 -14.46 -25.98 -6.93
C ARG A 437 -14.37 -27.24 -7.79
N ALA A 438 -14.17 -28.40 -7.18
CA ALA A 438 -14.30 -29.67 -7.83
C ALA A 438 -15.73 -30.23 -7.60
N GLY A 439 -16.37 -30.67 -8.65
CA GLY A 439 -17.68 -31.29 -8.65
C GLY A 439 -17.90 -32.07 -9.95
N HIS A 440 -19.01 -32.80 -10.08
CA HIS A 440 -19.31 -33.59 -11.28
C HIS A 440 -19.24 -32.80 -12.57
N TRP A 441 -19.82 -31.60 -12.53
CA TRP A 441 -19.90 -30.68 -13.67
C TRP A 441 -18.55 -30.08 -14.07
N LEU A 442 -17.51 -30.15 -13.24
CA LEU A 442 -16.17 -29.71 -13.58
C LEU A 442 -15.42 -30.66 -14.49
N PHE A 443 -15.84 -31.91 -14.49
CA PHE A 443 -15.22 -32.97 -15.25
C PHE A 443 -16.09 -33.43 -16.44
N SER A 444 -17.14 -32.66 -16.76
CA SER A 444 -17.92 -32.88 -17.96
C SER A 444 -17.06 -32.66 -19.19
N SER A 445 -16.88 -33.69 -19.94
CA SER A 445 -16.20 -33.65 -21.22
C SER A 445 -17.17 -33.02 -22.22
N GLY A 446 -16.94 -31.71 -22.47
CA GLY A 446 -17.60 -31.03 -23.57
C GLY A 446 -17.11 -31.66 -24.88
N ASP A 447 -17.85 -32.61 -25.37
CA ASP A 447 -17.76 -33.10 -26.74
C ASP A 447 -18.46 -32.07 -27.63
N ASP A 448 -17.88 -30.87 -27.72
CA ASP A 448 -18.36 -29.88 -28.69
C ASP A 448 -17.20 -29.10 -29.27
N ARG A 449 -16.91 -29.44 -30.50
CA ARG A 449 -16.08 -28.71 -31.43
C ARG A 449 -16.72 -27.36 -31.75
N SER A 450 -16.78 -26.46 -30.80
CA SER A 450 -17.01 -25.05 -31.10
C SER A 450 -15.71 -24.27 -30.88
N ASN A 451 -15.14 -23.95 -32.00
CA ASN A 451 -13.99 -23.12 -32.29
C ASN A 451 -14.17 -21.72 -31.69
N HIS A 452 -13.93 -21.57 -30.37
CA HIS A 452 -13.73 -20.28 -29.75
C HIS A 452 -12.48 -20.39 -28.88
N SER A 453 -11.47 -19.63 -29.27
CA SER A 453 -10.25 -19.35 -28.53
C SER A 453 -10.57 -18.73 -27.16
N SER A 454 -11.00 -19.58 -26.22
CA SER A 454 -10.88 -19.26 -24.81
C SER A 454 -9.45 -19.61 -24.44
N SER A 455 -8.71 -18.64 -23.92
CA SER A 455 -7.37 -18.84 -23.41
C SER A 455 -7.39 -19.98 -22.41
N THR A 456 -7.02 -21.14 -22.91
CA THR A 456 -6.80 -22.34 -22.13
C THR A 456 -5.71 -22.00 -21.14
N TYR A 457 -6.01 -21.98 -19.85
CA TYR A 457 -4.98 -22.05 -18.83
C TYR A 457 -4.25 -23.36 -19.06
N GLN A 458 -3.22 -23.32 -19.88
CA GLN A 458 -2.20 -24.33 -19.88
C GLN A 458 -1.61 -24.33 -18.48
N PHE A 459 -1.90 -25.36 -17.71
CA PHE A 459 -1.09 -25.77 -16.60
C PHE A 459 0.31 -26.00 -17.18
N SER A 460 1.14 -24.95 -17.16
CA SER A 460 2.55 -25.02 -17.55
C SER A 460 3.28 -25.75 -16.43
N GLY A 461 3.15 -27.03 -16.45
CA GLY A 461 3.60 -27.99 -15.46
C GLY A 461 2.93 -29.35 -15.69
N SER A 462 2.66 -29.68 -16.94
CA SER A 462 2.43 -31.09 -17.30
C SER A 462 3.66 -31.87 -16.84
N PRO A 463 3.52 -32.88 -15.95
CA PRO A 463 4.63 -33.77 -15.64
C PRO A 463 5.00 -34.69 -16.82
N PHE A 464 4.35 -34.52 -17.95
CA PHE A 464 4.61 -35.24 -19.20
C PHE A 464 5.39 -34.34 -20.18
N GLY A 465 6.64 -34.00 -19.82
CA GLY A 465 7.69 -33.68 -20.77
C GLY A 465 8.23 -34.96 -21.37
N GLY A 466 7.40 -35.73 -22.05
CA GLY A 466 7.75 -36.85 -22.87
C GLY A 466 7.02 -36.69 -24.19
N ASP A 467 7.74 -36.83 -25.29
CA ASP A 467 7.24 -36.79 -26.67
C ASP A 467 5.85 -37.39 -26.82
N ALA A 468 4.81 -36.58 -26.90
CA ALA A 468 3.45 -36.97 -27.19
C ALA A 468 3.28 -37.23 -28.69
N SER A 469 4.05 -38.17 -29.24
CA SER A 469 3.93 -38.57 -30.64
C SER A 469 3.40 -39.99 -30.80
N SER A 470 2.70 -40.56 -29.84
CA SER A 470 1.90 -41.76 -30.11
C SER A 470 0.98 -42.09 -28.97
N SER A 471 -0.26 -41.90 -29.19
CA SER A 471 -1.45 -42.51 -28.59
C SER A 471 -2.41 -41.54 -27.92
N GLY A 472 -3.43 -41.12 -28.61
CA GLY A 472 -4.84 -41.08 -28.20
C GLY A 472 -5.25 -40.34 -26.93
N TRP A 473 -4.48 -39.36 -26.43
CA TRP A 473 -4.83 -38.53 -25.27
C TRP A 473 -5.16 -37.09 -25.68
N GLU A 474 -6.14 -36.92 -26.58
CA GLU A 474 -6.74 -35.61 -26.85
C GLU A 474 -7.64 -35.12 -25.70
N GLY A 475 -7.62 -35.77 -24.53
CA GLY A 475 -8.47 -35.45 -23.38
C GLY A 475 -7.90 -34.51 -22.33
N ALA A 476 -6.68 -33.98 -22.48
CA ALA A 476 -6.08 -33.12 -21.46
C ALA A 476 -6.53 -31.63 -21.55
N GLY A 477 -7.34 -31.27 -22.52
CA GLY A 477 -7.86 -29.90 -22.69
C GLY A 477 -9.11 -29.57 -21.86
N TRP A 478 -9.65 -30.51 -21.13
CA TRP A 478 -10.91 -30.37 -20.39
C TRP A 478 -10.77 -29.89 -18.93
N LEU A 479 -9.57 -29.72 -18.42
CA LEU A 479 -9.32 -29.03 -17.15
C LEU A 479 -9.50 -27.49 -17.30
N GLY A 480 -10.43 -27.07 -18.14
CA GLY A 480 -10.77 -25.67 -18.34
C GLY A 480 -11.43 -25.07 -17.11
N SER A 481 -11.06 -23.86 -16.82
CA SER A 481 -11.41 -22.95 -15.74
C SER A 481 -12.54 -23.41 -14.80
N PHE A 482 -12.17 -23.67 -13.57
CA PHE A 482 -13.02 -24.15 -12.48
C PHE A 482 -13.75 -23.00 -11.75
N THR A 483 -14.27 -22.03 -12.49
CA THR A 483 -14.93 -20.86 -11.90
C THR A 483 -16.40 -21.20 -11.64
N SER A 484 -16.88 -21.05 -10.40
CA SER A 484 -18.30 -21.21 -10.08
C SER A 484 -19.13 -20.11 -10.75
N VAL A 485 -20.42 -20.36 -10.98
CA VAL A 485 -21.32 -19.32 -11.50
C VAL A 485 -21.38 -18.12 -10.55
N SER A 486 -21.29 -18.36 -9.24
CA SER A 486 -21.20 -17.31 -8.23
C SER A 486 -20.00 -16.38 -8.44
N ASP A 487 -18.81 -16.93 -8.73
CA ASP A 487 -17.61 -16.12 -8.97
C ASP A 487 -17.71 -15.34 -10.30
N LEU A 488 -18.29 -15.96 -11.33
CA LEU A 488 -18.56 -15.27 -12.60
C LEU A 488 -19.53 -14.07 -12.40
N VAL A 489 -20.54 -14.26 -11.56
CA VAL A 489 -21.50 -13.18 -11.23
C VAL A 489 -20.82 -12.05 -10.46
N VAL A 490 -19.98 -12.37 -9.48
CA VAL A 490 -19.17 -11.36 -8.74
C VAL A 490 -18.24 -10.60 -9.69
N GLY A 491 -17.61 -11.27 -10.63
CA GLY A 491 -16.79 -10.64 -11.67
C GLY A 491 -17.58 -9.65 -12.53
N TYR A 492 -18.78 -10.06 -12.96
CA TYR A 492 -19.70 -9.21 -13.71
C TYR A 492 -20.15 -7.99 -12.87
N GLU A 493 -20.61 -8.20 -11.63
CA GLU A 493 -21.08 -7.13 -10.75
C GLU A 493 -19.98 -6.11 -10.45
N SER A 494 -18.75 -6.58 -10.23
CA SER A 494 -17.59 -5.70 -10.05
C SER A 494 -17.30 -4.85 -11.29
N ALA A 495 -17.47 -5.41 -12.49
CA ALA A 495 -17.30 -4.67 -13.74
C ALA A 495 -18.47 -3.70 -13.97
N ALA A 496 -19.72 -4.14 -13.74
CA ALA A 496 -20.94 -3.37 -13.97
C ALA A 496 -21.08 -2.17 -13.00
N SER A 497 -20.61 -2.31 -11.76
CA SER A 497 -20.61 -1.23 -10.76
C SER A 497 -19.49 -0.20 -10.94
N TYR A 498 -18.62 -0.38 -11.91
CA TYR A 498 -17.49 0.51 -12.12
C TYR A 498 -17.93 1.92 -12.53
N VAL A 499 -17.50 2.88 -11.72
CA VAL A 499 -17.53 4.32 -12.01
C VAL A 499 -16.08 4.79 -11.88
N PRO A 500 -15.48 5.42 -12.93
CA PRO A 500 -14.14 5.98 -12.78
C PRO A 500 -14.20 6.99 -11.63
N THR A 501 -13.46 6.72 -10.56
CA THR A 501 -13.06 7.79 -9.65
C THR A 501 -12.27 8.75 -10.51
N THR A 502 -12.84 9.88 -10.86
CA THR A 502 -12.07 11.07 -11.19
C THR A 502 -11.10 11.18 -10.03
N ALA A 503 -9.86 10.74 -10.25
CA ALA A 503 -8.76 11.17 -9.41
C ALA A 503 -8.94 12.68 -9.36
N GLY A 504 -9.30 13.19 -8.15
CA GLY A 504 -9.67 14.56 -8.01
C GLY A 504 -8.66 15.44 -8.74
N SER A 505 -9.01 15.92 -9.88
CA SER A 505 -8.65 17.27 -10.20
C SER A 505 -9.34 18.03 -9.06
N SER A 506 -8.57 18.26 -7.97
CA SER A 506 -8.81 19.41 -7.16
C SER A 506 -8.80 20.55 -8.19
N SER A 507 -9.99 20.86 -8.68
CA SER A 507 -10.26 22.18 -9.18
C SER A 507 -9.96 23.08 -7.99
N TYR A 508 -8.71 23.50 -7.89
CA TYR A 508 -8.41 24.75 -7.31
C TYR A 508 -9.21 25.74 -8.16
N SER A 509 -10.41 26.07 -7.72
CA SER A 509 -11.04 27.30 -8.10
C SER A 509 -10.01 28.34 -7.68
N GLY A 510 -9.33 28.89 -8.67
CA GLY A 510 -8.49 30.05 -8.52
C GLY A 510 -9.36 31.14 -7.91
N GLY A 511 -9.27 31.27 -6.60
CA GLY A 511 -9.45 32.54 -5.97
C GLY A 511 -8.23 33.35 -6.43
N ASP A 512 -8.45 34.28 -7.32
CA ASP A 512 -7.56 35.39 -7.57
C ASP A 512 -7.30 36.12 -6.24
N GLY A 513 -6.34 35.62 -5.50
CA GLY A 513 -5.59 36.29 -4.48
C GLY A 513 -4.21 36.54 -5.07
N SER A 514 -4.10 37.48 -5.96
CA SER A 514 -2.85 38.14 -6.33
C SER A 514 -2.25 38.77 -5.08
N SER A 515 -1.63 37.98 -4.23
CA SER A 515 -0.56 38.44 -3.38
C SER A 515 0.73 38.15 -4.11
N GLY A 516 1.14 39.08 -4.95
CA GLY A 516 2.49 39.18 -5.44
C GLY A 516 3.43 39.14 -4.24
N TYR A 517 4.05 37.99 -4.01
CA TYR A 517 5.33 37.94 -3.34
C TYR A 517 6.37 38.46 -4.34
N SER A 518 6.33 39.75 -4.59
CA SER A 518 7.55 40.47 -4.88
C SER A 518 8.46 40.19 -3.69
N GLY A 519 9.55 39.44 -3.92
CA GLY A 519 10.68 39.41 -3.01
C GLY A 519 11.21 40.79 -2.82
N SER A 520 10.52 41.60 -2.03
CA SER A 520 11.10 42.81 -1.47
C SER A 520 12.16 42.30 -0.50
N SER A 521 13.43 42.45 -0.90
CA SER A 521 14.51 42.62 0.04
C SER A 521 14.07 43.70 1.00
N SER A 522 13.45 43.33 2.14
CA SER A 522 13.16 44.28 3.20
C SER A 522 14.50 44.66 3.81
N SER A 523 15.15 45.63 3.22
CA SER A 523 16.22 46.35 3.88
C SER A 523 15.60 46.98 5.12
N ALA A 524 16.18 46.73 6.29
CA ALA A 524 15.82 47.46 7.48
C ALA A 524 15.99 48.97 7.18
N ASP A 525 15.01 49.75 7.59
CA ASP A 525 15.17 51.23 7.50
C ASP A 525 16.23 51.68 8.50
N TYR A 526 17.40 52.07 7.99
CA TYR A 526 18.53 52.58 8.76
C TYR A 526 18.55 54.14 8.84
N GLY A 527 17.43 54.79 8.53
CA GLY A 527 17.29 56.24 8.73
C GLY A 527 17.95 57.13 7.67
N GLY A 528 18.00 56.68 6.42
CA GLY A 528 18.53 57.42 5.28
C GLY A 528 20.03 57.22 5.06
N GLY A 529 20.35 56.63 3.93
CA GLY A 529 21.70 56.27 3.48
C GLY A 529 21.71 54.96 2.73
N ASP A 530 22.77 54.68 1.97
CA ASP A 530 22.90 53.50 1.09
C ASP A 530 23.18 52.17 1.82
N PHE A 531 22.93 52.09 3.14
CA PHE A 531 23.19 50.85 3.91
C PHE A 531 22.12 49.80 3.66
N SER A 532 22.57 48.65 3.15
CA SER A 532 21.72 47.52 2.74
C SER A 532 21.89 46.28 3.61
N GLY A 533 22.51 46.40 4.78
CA GLY A 533 22.76 45.27 5.71
C GLY A 533 21.47 44.59 6.15
N SER A 534 21.54 43.26 6.38
CA SER A 534 20.43 42.48 6.87
C SER A 534 20.18 42.74 8.35
N GLY A 535 18.94 42.97 8.74
CA GLY A 535 18.55 43.16 10.13
C GLY A 535 17.16 43.75 10.27
N SER A 536 16.61 43.69 11.46
CA SER A 536 15.32 44.29 11.78
C SER A 536 15.20 44.59 13.28
N SER A 537 14.30 45.48 13.62
CA SER A 537 13.96 45.80 15.00
C SER A 537 12.44 45.80 15.22
N SER A 538 12.00 45.53 16.43
CA SER A 538 10.59 45.57 16.84
C SER A 538 10.45 46.06 18.27
N SER A 539 9.24 46.45 18.68
CA SER A 539 8.93 46.78 20.07
C SER A 539 8.54 45.53 20.88
N PHE A 540 8.81 45.56 22.18
CA PHE A 540 8.41 44.56 23.15
C PHE A 540 7.54 45.14 24.24
#